data_c67d3609c7ba55d305ef05d6397c640b
#
_entry.id   c67d3609c7ba55d305ef05d6397c640b
#
_cell.length_a   1.000
_cell.length_b   1.000
_cell.length_c   1.000
_cell.angle_alpha   90.00
_cell.angle_beta   90.00
_cell.angle_gamma   90.00
#
_symmetry.space_group_name_H-M   'P 1'
#
loop_
_entity.id
_entity.type
_entity.pdbx_description
1 polymer ?
#
loop_
_entity_poly.entity_id
_entity_poly.type
_entity_poly.pdbx_seq_one_letter_code
_entity_poly.pdbx_strand_id
1 'polypeptide(L)'
;MLSGPESTSFDRPLVNPPSPALVTQAAVRRLPRWALILLSLLYVLPGYIGREPWKEADAAAFGLMSGLANGSSEWLSPRFLGLEPDIAGLLPYWVGALFIKVFGALDPEFVVRIPFALMLAAAIASVWYAVYHLAHLPKAQPVVFAFGGQADRRDYARAMGDAALLIFIACLGLAHIGHETAVDVFNVAFTGFILAALAQTTAQTVRLREASEYEAFPKPVVSSLLRPVALGALGLTGLLLSGQPFMALTFALLATLSTPLLVSRRWHAISTDGRRAIMTFGMGWAVLTTAVALALWVFNLPVSYPTELGLAPRLGWYRWLKLVLWFAWPAMPLALWALWQWRRQWLTAHITVPLSFIAVA
;
A
#
# COMPACT_ATOMS: atom_id res chain seq x y z
N MET A 1 4.95 57.73 -39.26
CA MET A 1 5.30 56.32 -38.97
C MET A 1 5.30 56.16 -37.47
N LEU A 2 4.21 55.69 -36.89
CA LEU A 2 4.07 55.44 -35.46
C LEU A 2 4.13 53.92 -35.29
N SER A 3 5.23 53.44 -34.71
CA SER A 3 5.43 52.05 -34.30
C SER A 3 4.49 51.74 -33.11
N GLY A 4 3.55 50.83 -33.34
CA GLY A 4 2.68 50.32 -32.27
C GLY A 4 3.45 49.51 -31.21
N PRO A 5 2.96 49.46 -30.00
CA PRO A 5 3.60 48.68 -28.94
C PRO A 5 3.46 47.17 -29.20
N GLU A 6 4.60 46.47 -29.25
CA GLU A 6 4.69 45.03 -29.19
C GLU A 6 3.92 44.53 -27.95
N SER A 7 2.90 43.74 -28.19
CA SER A 7 2.21 43.00 -27.16
C SER A 7 3.14 41.89 -26.64
N THR A 8 3.88 42.18 -25.57
CA THR A 8 4.53 41.16 -24.77
C THR A 8 3.43 40.30 -24.14
N SER A 9 3.18 39.17 -24.75
CA SER A 9 2.42 38.08 -24.10
C SER A 9 3.18 37.68 -22.85
N PHE A 10 2.78 38.22 -21.72
CA PHE A 10 3.19 37.69 -20.43
C PHE A 10 2.75 36.21 -20.37
N ASP A 11 3.68 35.31 -20.66
CA ASP A 11 3.59 33.91 -20.26
C ASP A 11 3.48 33.91 -18.73
N ARG A 12 2.25 34.00 -18.25
CA ARG A 12 1.95 33.81 -16.82
C ARG A 12 2.41 32.40 -16.48
N PRO A 13 3.46 32.22 -15.66
CA PRO A 13 3.79 30.90 -15.17
C PRO A 13 2.51 30.33 -14.57
N LEU A 14 2.12 29.13 -14.98
CA LEU A 14 0.98 28.41 -14.41
C LEU A 14 1.28 28.28 -12.91
N VAL A 15 0.84 29.25 -12.13
CA VAL A 15 0.96 29.26 -10.69
C VAL A 15 0.14 28.08 -10.19
N ASN A 16 0.84 26.98 -9.88
CA ASN A 16 0.16 25.85 -9.23
C ASN A 16 -0.57 26.40 -8.00
N PRO A 17 -1.83 26.03 -7.79
CA PRO A 17 -2.56 26.50 -6.62
C PRO A 17 -1.76 26.14 -5.37
N PRO A 18 -1.66 27.06 -4.39
CA PRO A 18 -0.90 26.83 -3.18
C PRO A 18 -1.47 25.61 -2.44
N SER A 19 -0.60 24.89 -1.72
CA SER A 19 -1.01 23.79 -0.85
C SER A 19 -2.09 24.28 0.12
N PRO A 20 -3.18 23.52 0.37
CA PRO A 20 -4.16 23.87 1.39
C PRO A 20 -3.64 23.63 2.82
N ALA A 21 -2.47 23.05 2.99
CA ALA A 21 -1.88 22.75 4.28
C ALA A 21 -1.24 24.02 4.90
N LEU A 22 -1.93 24.61 5.88
CA LEU A 22 -1.45 25.74 6.70
C LEU A 22 -1.04 25.18 8.06
N VAL A 23 0.22 24.76 8.21
CA VAL A 23 0.70 24.07 9.40
C VAL A 23 1.96 24.74 9.95
N THR A 24 1.89 25.23 11.17
CA THR A 24 3.04 25.78 11.89
C THR A 24 3.87 24.66 12.51
N GLN A 25 5.17 24.91 12.78
CA GLN A 25 6.04 23.95 13.47
C GLN A 25 5.49 23.57 14.85
N ALA A 26 4.89 24.51 15.57
CA ALA A 26 4.29 24.26 16.87
C ALA A 26 3.05 23.33 16.83
N ALA A 27 2.34 23.31 15.70
CA ALA A 27 1.18 22.44 15.50
C ALA A 27 1.55 21.00 15.16
N VAL A 28 2.78 20.76 14.67
CA VAL A 28 3.24 19.41 14.30
C VAL A 28 3.63 18.65 15.56
N ARG A 29 2.73 17.77 16.00
CA ARG A 29 2.99 16.85 17.11
C ARG A 29 3.24 15.46 16.55
N ARG A 30 4.50 15.04 16.54
CA ARG A 30 4.89 13.66 16.23
C ARG A 30 4.90 12.81 17.48
N LEU A 31 4.41 11.59 17.37
CA LEU A 31 4.48 10.65 18.50
C LEU A 31 5.92 10.16 18.70
N PRO A 32 6.36 9.93 19.94
CA PRO A 32 7.61 9.24 20.20
C PRO A 32 7.61 7.85 19.55
N ARG A 33 8.73 7.41 19.01
CA ARG A 33 8.82 6.10 18.33
C ARG A 33 8.38 4.93 19.22
N TRP A 34 8.77 4.98 20.48
CA TRP A 34 8.38 3.94 21.46
C TRP A 34 6.86 3.89 21.65
N ALA A 35 6.17 5.04 21.64
CA ALA A 35 4.72 5.09 21.79
C ALA A 35 4.00 4.50 20.56
N LEU A 36 4.49 4.76 19.35
CA LEU A 36 3.96 4.15 18.13
C LEU A 36 4.15 2.63 18.12
N ILE A 37 5.34 2.16 18.52
CA ILE A 37 5.64 0.73 18.60
C ILE A 37 4.76 0.08 19.67
N LEU A 38 4.68 0.68 20.85
CA LEU A 38 3.85 0.18 21.95
C LEU A 38 2.38 0.09 21.55
N LEU A 39 1.85 1.14 20.91
CA LEU A 39 0.47 1.17 20.45
C LEU A 39 0.20 0.10 19.38
N SER A 40 1.13 -0.07 18.44
CA SER A 40 1.03 -1.13 17.43
C SER A 40 1.08 -2.52 18.07
N LEU A 41 1.94 -2.75 19.06
CA LEU A 41 1.99 -4.01 19.80
C LEU A 41 0.72 -4.25 20.61
N LEU A 42 0.20 -3.23 21.30
CA LEU A 42 -1.06 -3.31 22.04
C LEU A 42 -2.28 -3.54 21.12
N TYR A 43 -2.20 -3.14 19.87
CA TYR A 43 -3.22 -3.46 18.88
C TYR A 43 -3.08 -4.89 18.35
N VAL A 44 -1.87 -5.30 17.96
CA VAL A 44 -1.63 -6.59 17.31
C VAL A 44 -1.72 -7.76 18.29
N LEU A 45 -0.99 -7.70 19.43
CA LEU A 45 -0.79 -8.87 20.27
C LEU A 45 -2.06 -9.39 20.97
N PRO A 46 -2.94 -8.56 21.56
CA PRO A 46 -4.08 -9.07 22.31
C PRO A 46 -5.06 -9.89 21.47
N GLY A 47 -5.11 -9.62 20.16
CA GLY A 47 -5.96 -10.37 19.24
C GLY A 47 -5.47 -11.79 18.94
N TYR A 48 -4.20 -12.08 19.20
CA TYR A 48 -3.56 -13.36 18.89
C TYR A 48 -3.13 -14.19 20.10
N ILE A 49 -3.10 -13.60 21.31
CA ILE A 49 -2.63 -14.26 22.53
C ILE A 49 -3.83 -14.74 23.36
N GLY A 50 -3.74 -15.97 23.90
CA GLY A 50 -4.70 -16.52 24.86
C GLY A 50 -6.09 -16.76 24.31
N ARG A 51 -6.21 -17.01 23.00
CA ARG A 51 -7.48 -17.25 22.32
C ARG A 51 -7.41 -18.56 21.53
N GLU A 52 -8.43 -19.37 21.59
CA GLU A 52 -8.64 -20.52 20.70
C GLU A 52 -9.22 -20.05 19.34
N PRO A 53 -9.10 -20.84 18.24
CA PRO A 53 -9.83 -20.61 17.01
C PRO A 53 -11.34 -20.63 17.28
N TRP A 54 -12.04 -19.51 17.10
CA TRP A 54 -13.42 -19.39 17.54
C TRP A 54 -14.41 -19.07 16.43
N LYS A 55 -13.95 -18.43 15.34
CA LYS A 55 -14.77 -18.23 14.15
C LYS A 55 -14.60 -19.39 13.20
N GLU A 56 -15.64 -19.67 12.42
CA GLU A 56 -15.64 -20.75 11.44
C GLU A 56 -14.43 -20.69 10.48
N ALA A 57 -14.14 -19.50 9.93
CA ALA A 57 -13.01 -19.30 9.04
C ALA A 57 -11.65 -19.52 9.74
N ASP A 58 -11.51 -19.07 10.99
CA ASP A 58 -10.29 -19.23 11.81
C ASP A 58 -10.07 -20.72 12.13
N ALA A 59 -11.13 -21.43 12.54
CA ALA A 59 -11.07 -22.86 12.86
C ALA A 59 -10.80 -23.73 11.61
N ALA A 60 -11.44 -23.43 10.48
CA ALA A 60 -11.19 -24.12 9.22
C ALA A 60 -9.77 -23.92 8.73
N ALA A 61 -9.26 -22.67 8.80
CA ALA A 61 -7.88 -22.36 8.44
C ALA A 61 -6.88 -23.11 9.33
N PHE A 62 -7.09 -23.14 10.65
CA PHE A 62 -6.26 -23.89 11.58
C PHE A 62 -6.27 -25.39 11.27
N GLY A 63 -7.45 -25.96 10.98
CA GLY A 63 -7.59 -27.37 10.61
C GLY A 63 -6.79 -27.72 9.35
N LEU A 64 -6.83 -26.88 8.31
CA LEU A 64 -6.03 -27.03 7.09
C LEU A 64 -4.52 -26.96 7.37
N MET A 65 -4.08 -25.95 8.14
CA MET A 65 -2.67 -25.79 8.49
C MET A 65 -2.14 -26.94 9.31
N SER A 66 -2.92 -27.44 10.26
CA SER A 66 -2.58 -28.62 11.08
C SER A 66 -2.52 -29.88 10.21
N GLY A 67 -3.47 -30.08 9.29
CA GLY A 67 -3.47 -31.21 8.36
C GLY A 67 -2.24 -31.22 7.47
N LEU A 68 -1.84 -30.08 6.94
CA LEU A 68 -0.59 -29.91 6.16
C LEU A 68 0.67 -30.19 7.00
N ALA A 69 0.71 -29.66 8.24
CA ALA A 69 1.85 -29.83 9.12
C ALA A 69 2.06 -31.29 9.54
N ASN A 70 0.96 -32.01 9.83
CA ASN A 70 0.97 -33.41 10.28
C ASN A 70 1.08 -34.41 9.13
N GLY A 71 1.05 -33.94 7.85
CA GLY A 71 1.13 -34.83 6.69
C GLY A 71 -0.15 -35.59 6.36
N SER A 72 -1.28 -35.28 7.00
CA SER A 72 -2.59 -35.86 6.69
C SER A 72 -3.25 -35.22 5.45
N SER A 73 -2.67 -34.16 4.93
CA SER A 73 -3.12 -33.45 3.73
C SER A 73 -1.94 -33.09 2.82
N GLU A 74 -2.18 -33.07 1.51
CA GLU A 74 -1.16 -32.74 0.51
C GLU A 74 -0.95 -31.23 0.39
N TRP A 75 0.30 -30.78 0.23
CA TRP A 75 0.66 -29.36 0.19
C TRP A 75 0.08 -28.60 -1.01
N LEU A 76 -0.10 -29.27 -2.16
CA LEU A 76 -0.61 -28.65 -3.39
C LEU A 76 -2.12 -28.82 -3.58
N SER A 77 -2.70 -29.84 -2.91
CA SER A 77 -4.12 -30.17 -2.98
C SER A 77 -4.64 -30.46 -1.57
N PRO A 78 -4.69 -29.45 -0.70
CA PRO A 78 -5.08 -29.65 0.69
C PRO A 78 -6.52 -30.10 0.78
N ARG A 79 -6.80 -31.06 1.68
CA ARG A 79 -8.13 -31.55 1.98
C ARG A 79 -8.45 -31.32 3.46
N PHE A 80 -9.66 -30.91 3.72
CA PHE A 80 -10.19 -30.76 5.07
C PHE A 80 -11.33 -31.74 5.29
N LEU A 81 -11.17 -32.64 6.25
CA LEU A 81 -12.14 -33.74 6.50
C LEU A 81 -12.48 -34.59 5.25
N GLY A 82 -11.49 -34.75 4.35
CA GLY A 82 -11.65 -35.50 3.10
C GLY A 82 -12.28 -34.71 1.95
N LEU A 83 -12.75 -33.49 2.19
CA LEU A 83 -13.32 -32.60 1.20
C LEU A 83 -12.27 -31.59 0.66
N GLU A 84 -12.44 -31.19 -0.57
CA GLU A 84 -11.67 -30.08 -1.14
C GLU A 84 -12.23 -28.76 -0.60
N PRO A 85 -11.41 -27.96 0.13
CA PRO A 85 -11.87 -26.68 0.67
C PRO A 85 -11.97 -25.65 -0.45
N ASP A 86 -12.96 -24.77 -0.37
CA ASP A 86 -13.06 -23.60 -1.24
C ASP A 86 -12.07 -22.52 -0.77
N ILE A 87 -10.83 -22.62 -1.23
CA ILE A 87 -9.73 -21.70 -0.89
C ILE A 87 -9.16 -21.09 -2.16
N ALA A 88 -9.05 -19.76 -2.18
CA ALA A 88 -8.53 -19.02 -3.33
C ALA A 88 -7.01 -19.13 -3.50
N GLY A 89 -6.24 -19.34 -2.43
CA GLY A 89 -4.79 -19.42 -2.46
C GLY A 89 -4.19 -20.17 -1.28
N LEU A 90 -2.99 -20.68 -1.46
CA LEU A 90 -2.35 -21.63 -0.54
C LEU A 90 -1.34 -20.99 0.42
N LEU A 91 -0.81 -19.81 0.08
CA LEU A 91 0.32 -19.22 0.81
C LEU A 91 0.08 -19.04 2.31
N PRO A 92 -1.05 -18.50 2.78
CA PRO A 92 -1.29 -18.34 4.21
C PRO A 92 -1.29 -19.68 4.96
N TYR A 93 -1.86 -20.73 4.33
CA TYR A 93 -1.92 -22.07 4.90
C TYR A 93 -0.56 -22.75 4.93
N TRP A 94 0.24 -22.57 3.87
CA TRP A 94 1.62 -23.07 3.85
C TRP A 94 2.48 -22.44 4.93
N VAL A 95 2.37 -21.11 5.10
CA VAL A 95 3.13 -20.38 6.12
C VAL A 95 2.72 -20.84 7.52
N GLY A 96 1.43 -20.94 7.81
CA GLY A 96 0.93 -21.43 9.10
C GLY A 96 1.38 -22.88 9.39
N ALA A 97 1.24 -23.78 8.42
CA ALA A 97 1.68 -25.17 8.53
C ALA A 97 3.21 -25.30 8.74
N LEU A 98 3.99 -24.47 8.04
CA LEU A 98 5.44 -24.43 8.21
C LEU A 98 5.82 -24.01 9.63
N PHE A 99 5.16 -22.99 10.19
CA PHE A 99 5.39 -22.56 11.57
C PHE A 99 5.05 -23.66 12.57
N ILE A 100 3.91 -24.35 12.43
CA ILE A 100 3.55 -25.49 13.27
C ILE A 100 4.66 -26.57 13.21
N LYS A 101 5.15 -26.88 11.99
CA LYS A 101 6.17 -27.92 11.79
C LYS A 101 7.53 -27.53 12.37
N VAL A 102 7.94 -26.27 12.23
CA VAL A 102 9.23 -25.77 12.72
C VAL A 102 9.26 -25.63 14.24
N PHE A 103 8.16 -25.18 14.81
CA PHE A 103 8.03 -24.95 16.26
C PHE A 103 7.22 -26.03 16.97
N GLY A 104 7.34 -27.27 16.53
CA GLY A 104 6.54 -28.42 17.00
C GLY A 104 6.61 -28.73 18.50
N ALA A 105 7.50 -28.09 19.26
CA ALA A 105 7.58 -28.18 20.72
C ALA A 105 6.60 -27.23 21.44
N LEU A 106 5.99 -26.27 20.71
CA LEU A 106 5.06 -25.29 21.24
C LEU A 106 3.64 -25.66 20.83
N ASP A 107 2.67 -25.04 21.50
CA ASP A 107 1.26 -25.20 21.18
C ASP A 107 0.97 -24.77 19.71
N PRO A 108 0.46 -25.66 18.86
CA PRO A 108 0.17 -25.36 17.47
C PRO A 108 -0.78 -24.18 17.27
N GLU A 109 -1.77 -24.00 18.15
CA GLU A 109 -2.74 -22.91 18.10
C GLU A 109 -2.10 -21.54 18.36
N PHE A 110 -1.09 -21.51 19.19
CA PHE A 110 -0.30 -20.30 19.44
C PHE A 110 0.65 -20.03 18.27
N VAL A 111 1.38 -21.04 17.84
CA VAL A 111 2.45 -20.91 16.84
C VAL A 111 1.91 -20.49 15.50
N VAL A 112 0.77 -21.04 15.09
CA VAL A 112 0.14 -20.71 13.79
C VAL A 112 -0.22 -19.22 13.67
N ARG A 113 -0.42 -18.53 14.78
CA ARG A 113 -0.82 -17.11 14.81
C ARG A 113 0.35 -16.15 14.63
N ILE A 114 1.56 -16.59 14.90
CA ILE A 114 2.76 -15.75 14.82
C ILE A 114 2.92 -15.10 13.42
N PRO A 115 2.89 -15.85 12.31
CA PRO A 115 3.03 -15.24 10.98
C PRO A 115 1.89 -14.26 10.66
N PHE A 116 0.66 -14.49 11.10
CA PHE A 116 -0.46 -13.58 10.89
C PHE A 116 -0.29 -12.29 11.70
N ALA A 117 0.15 -12.37 12.94
CA ALA A 117 0.49 -11.20 13.75
C ALA A 117 1.61 -10.38 13.11
N LEU A 118 2.64 -11.03 12.56
CA LEU A 118 3.73 -10.37 11.83
C LEU A 118 3.22 -9.69 10.55
N MET A 119 2.31 -10.33 9.81
CA MET A 119 1.72 -9.73 8.60
C MET A 119 0.85 -8.53 8.95
N LEU A 120 0.06 -8.59 10.02
CA LEU A 120 -0.71 -7.43 10.49
C LEU A 120 0.21 -6.27 10.89
N ALA A 121 1.28 -6.54 11.64
CA ALA A 121 2.27 -5.53 11.99
C ALA A 121 2.95 -4.93 10.74
N ALA A 122 3.26 -5.76 9.75
CA ALA A 122 3.83 -5.33 8.49
C ALA A 122 2.86 -4.46 7.66
N ALA A 123 1.56 -4.78 7.68
CA ALA A 123 0.52 -3.96 7.06
C ALA A 123 0.47 -2.56 7.70
N ILE A 124 0.46 -2.49 9.03
CA ILE A 124 0.47 -1.22 9.78
C ILE A 124 1.72 -0.39 9.43
N ALA A 125 2.89 -1.02 9.43
CA ALA A 125 4.15 -0.36 9.06
C ALA A 125 4.11 0.14 7.61
N SER A 126 3.57 -0.64 6.68
CA SER A 126 3.49 -0.29 5.26
C SER A 126 2.65 0.95 5.01
N VAL A 127 1.52 1.10 5.69
CA VAL A 127 0.67 2.30 5.63
C VAL A 127 1.43 3.51 6.16
N TRP A 128 2.12 3.38 7.29
CA TRP A 128 2.94 4.46 7.84
C TRP A 128 4.01 4.92 6.85
N TYR A 129 4.78 3.99 6.27
CA TYR A 129 5.84 4.30 5.30
C TYR A 129 5.29 4.89 4.01
N ALA A 130 4.16 4.38 3.50
CA ALA A 130 3.53 4.90 2.30
C ALA A 130 3.14 6.38 2.48
N VAL A 131 2.44 6.70 3.55
CA VAL A 131 2.02 8.08 3.83
C VAL A 131 3.22 8.98 4.13
N TYR A 132 4.21 8.50 4.87
CA TYR A 132 5.45 9.24 5.11
C TYR A 132 6.13 9.65 3.80
N HIS A 133 6.28 8.73 2.84
CA HIS A 133 6.92 9.03 1.56
C HIS A 133 6.10 10.00 0.71
N LEU A 134 4.78 9.84 0.66
CA LEU A 134 3.90 10.74 -0.09
C LEU A 134 3.82 12.13 0.55
N ALA A 135 3.70 12.22 1.87
CA ALA A 135 3.69 13.50 2.59
C ALA A 135 5.04 14.23 2.52
N HIS A 136 6.13 13.51 2.26
CA HIS A 136 7.47 14.11 2.07
C HIS A 136 7.65 14.76 0.68
N LEU A 137 6.69 14.62 -0.24
CA LEU A 137 6.75 15.25 -1.56
C LEU A 137 6.63 16.78 -1.45
N PRO A 138 7.32 17.57 -2.30
CA PRO A 138 7.31 19.03 -2.21
C PRO A 138 5.90 19.62 -2.31
N LYS A 139 5.07 19.10 -3.21
CA LYS A 139 3.69 19.58 -3.40
C LYS A 139 2.73 19.18 -2.27
N ALA A 140 3.11 18.24 -1.41
CA ALA A 140 2.35 17.85 -0.23
C ALA A 140 2.68 18.71 1.00
N GLN A 141 3.77 19.47 0.93
CA GLN A 141 4.29 20.25 2.06
C GLN A 141 3.40 21.45 2.40
N PRO A 142 3.40 21.89 3.67
CA PRO A 142 2.74 23.11 4.08
C PRO A 142 3.22 24.34 3.30
N VAL A 143 2.35 25.35 3.21
CA VAL A 143 2.71 26.63 2.62
C VAL A 143 3.83 27.28 3.42
N VAL A 144 4.82 27.84 2.72
CA VAL A 144 5.90 28.61 3.31
C VAL A 144 5.34 29.95 3.80
N PHE A 145 5.54 30.27 5.07
CA PHE A 145 5.11 31.55 5.63
C PHE A 145 6.14 32.66 5.36
N ALA A 146 5.67 33.88 5.16
CA ALA A 146 6.52 35.03 4.85
C ALA A 146 7.61 35.29 5.90
N PHE A 147 7.35 34.98 7.16
CA PHE A 147 8.28 35.18 8.29
C PHE A 147 8.84 33.86 8.84
N GLY A 148 8.68 32.75 8.11
CA GLY A 148 9.05 31.41 8.60
C GLY A 148 8.08 30.84 9.64
N GLY A 149 8.49 29.76 10.32
CA GLY A 149 7.67 29.11 11.33
C GLY A 149 6.69 28.05 10.78
N GLN A 150 6.72 27.77 9.46
CA GLN A 150 6.05 26.60 8.90
C GLN A 150 6.71 25.32 9.40
N ALA A 151 5.95 24.21 9.33
CA ALA A 151 6.43 22.91 9.74
C ALA A 151 7.64 22.45 8.93
N ASP A 152 8.64 21.85 9.60
CA ASP A 152 9.76 21.18 8.94
C ASP A 152 9.24 19.99 8.11
N ARG A 153 9.82 19.82 6.91
CA ARG A 153 9.40 18.82 5.93
C ARG A 153 9.36 17.40 6.51
N ARG A 154 10.38 17.06 7.29
CA ARG A 154 10.50 15.72 7.89
C ARG A 154 9.52 15.52 9.04
N ASP A 155 9.35 16.54 9.86
CA ASP A 155 8.46 16.50 11.01
C ASP A 155 6.99 16.42 10.58
N TYR A 156 6.62 17.22 9.56
CA TYR A 156 5.30 17.13 8.94
C TYR A 156 5.02 15.74 8.35
N ALA A 157 5.95 15.20 7.55
CA ALA A 157 5.77 13.89 6.95
C ALA A 157 5.66 12.78 8.00
N ARG A 158 6.41 12.87 9.11
CA ARG A 158 6.29 11.94 10.24
C ARG A 158 4.94 12.04 10.93
N ALA A 159 4.47 13.26 11.23
CA ALA A 159 3.17 13.45 11.85
C ALA A 159 2.03 12.91 10.97
N MET A 160 2.13 13.07 9.64
CA MET A 160 1.17 12.49 8.69
C MET A 160 1.21 10.96 8.69
N GLY A 161 2.39 10.35 8.74
CA GLY A 161 2.55 8.90 8.89
C GLY A 161 1.98 8.38 10.20
N ASP A 162 2.24 9.07 11.32
CA ASP A 162 1.71 8.75 12.64
C ASP A 162 0.16 8.80 12.64
N ALA A 163 -0.41 9.86 12.06
CA ALA A 163 -1.86 10.00 11.92
C ALA A 163 -2.48 8.90 11.05
N ALA A 164 -1.83 8.55 9.93
CA ALA A 164 -2.30 7.49 9.05
C ALA A 164 -2.31 6.12 9.72
N LEU A 165 -1.27 5.80 10.50
CA LEU A 165 -1.21 4.58 11.31
C LEU A 165 -2.37 4.54 12.31
N LEU A 166 -2.61 5.63 13.05
CA LEU A 166 -3.70 5.71 14.03
C LEU A 166 -5.07 5.53 13.38
N ILE A 167 -5.30 6.17 12.24
CA ILE A 167 -6.55 6.05 11.48
C ILE A 167 -6.72 4.61 10.96
N PHE A 168 -5.65 3.98 10.48
CA PHE A 168 -5.68 2.63 9.94
C PHE A 168 -6.05 1.59 11.02
N ILE A 169 -5.41 1.64 12.19
CA ILE A 169 -5.75 0.74 13.30
C ILE A 169 -7.13 1.02 13.91
N ALA A 170 -7.67 2.24 13.74
CA ALA A 170 -9.01 2.60 14.19
C ALA A 170 -10.11 2.12 13.23
N CYS A 171 -9.76 1.65 12.00
CA CYS A 171 -10.74 1.15 11.04
C CYS A 171 -11.43 -0.11 11.54
N LEU A 172 -12.78 -0.10 11.56
CA LEU A 172 -13.59 -1.24 12.01
C LEU A 172 -13.35 -2.50 11.18
N GLY A 173 -13.14 -2.36 9.88
CA GLY A 173 -12.79 -3.47 8.99
C GLY A 173 -11.50 -4.17 9.41
N LEU A 174 -10.45 -3.40 9.69
CA LEU A 174 -9.19 -3.98 10.16
C LEU A 174 -9.36 -4.68 11.52
N ALA A 175 -10.12 -4.08 12.44
CA ALA A 175 -10.42 -4.71 13.73
C ALA A 175 -11.21 -6.02 13.58
N HIS A 176 -12.05 -6.11 12.52
CA HIS A 176 -12.84 -7.30 12.24
C HIS A 176 -12.02 -8.46 11.67
N ILE A 177 -11.16 -8.20 10.67
CA ILE A 177 -10.40 -9.24 9.95
C ILE A 177 -8.96 -9.40 10.46
N GLY A 178 -8.41 -8.36 11.07
CA GLY A 178 -6.97 -8.27 11.35
C GLY A 178 -6.44 -9.24 12.40
N HIS A 179 -7.32 -9.84 13.20
CA HIS A 179 -6.93 -10.75 14.29
C HIS A 179 -7.33 -12.20 14.03
N GLU A 180 -7.62 -12.55 12.80
CA GLU A 180 -7.95 -13.93 12.39
C GLU A 180 -6.76 -14.56 11.66
N THR A 181 -6.67 -15.90 11.71
CA THR A 181 -5.69 -16.67 10.93
C THR A 181 -6.24 -16.95 9.52
N ALA A 182 -6.83 -15.92 8.91
CA ALA A 182 -7.47 -15.98 7.60
C ALA A 182 -6.59 -15.30 6.52
N VAL A 183 -6.88 -15.63 5.27
CA VAL A 183 -6.17 -15.10 4.09
C VAL A 183 -6.20 -13.56 4.00
N ASP A 184 -7.22 -12.93 4.55
CA ASP A 184 -7.43 -11.48 4.48
C ASP A 184 -6.29 -10.67 5.09
N VAL A 185 -5.70 -11.13 6.18
CA VAL A 185 -4.56 -10.47 6.83
C VAL A 185 -3.35 -10.41 5.89
N PHE A 186 -3.10 -11.50 5.16
CA PHE A 186 -2.04 -11.57 4.17
C PHE A 186 -2.33 -10.64 2.99
N ASN A 187 -3.57 -10.63 2.48
CA ASN A 187 -3.99 -9.76 1.39
C ASN A 187 -3.83 -8.28 1.74
N VAL A 188 -4.24 -7.88 2.94
CA VAL A 188 -4.06 -6.50 3.44
C VAL A 188 -2.58 -6.14 3.54
N ALA A 189 -1.73 -7.04 4.04
CA ALA A 189 -0.30 -6.79 4.16
C ALA A 189 0.38 -6.66 2.79
N PHE A 190 0.11 -7.58 1.87
CA PHE A 190 0.69 -7.53 0.52
C PHE A 190 0.21 -6.31 -0.28
N THR A 191 -1.06 -5.95 -0.14
CA THR A 191 -1.60 -4.70 -0.70
C THR A 191 -0.88 -3.48 -0.11
N GLY A 192 -0.63 -3.47 1.20
CA GLY A 192 0.17 -2.46 1.88
C GLY A 192 1.61 -2.37 1.36
N PHE A 193 2.26 -3.51 1.07
CA PHE A 193 3.61 -3.53 0.49
C PHE A 193 3.64 -2.87 -0.90
N ILE A 194 2.65 -3.15 -1.74
CA ILE A 194 2.55 -2.53 -3.07
C ILE A 194 2.33 -1.02 -2.93
N LEU A 195 1.43 -0.57 -2.04
CA LEU A 195 1.23 0.85 -1.78
C LEU A 195 2.50 1.55 -1.31
N ALA A 196 3.23 0.95 -0.37
CA ALA A 196 4.50 1.46 0.13
C ALA A 196 5.57 1.50 -0.97
N ALA A 197 5.62 0.49 -1.83
CA ALA A 197 6.52 0.43 -2.98
C ALA A 197 6.21 1.54 -4.00
N LEU A 198 4.94 1.75 -4.34
CA LEU A 198 4.50 2.83 -5.22
C LEU A 198 4.82 4.21 -4.64
N ALA A 199 4.54 4.42 -3.35
CA ALA A 199 4.86 5.66 -2.65
C ALA A 199 6.37 5.96 -2.66
N GLN A 200 7.20 4.95 -2.41
CA GLN A 200 8.66 5.08 -2.47
C GLN A 200 9.16 5.37 -3.89
N THR A 201 8.67 4.62 -4.90
CA THR A 201 9.00 4.85 -6.32
C THR A 201 8.64 6.28 -6.72
N THR A 202 7.45 6.74 -6.37
CA THR A 202 6.98 8.10 -6.63
C THR A 202 7.86 9.14 -5.96
N ALA A 203 8.18 8.97 -4.69
CA ALA A 203 9.03 9.91 -3.96
C ALA A 203 10.45 9.99 -4.54
N GLN A 204 11.02 8.86 -4.95
CA GLN A 204 12.35 8.83 -5.56
C GLN A 204 12.34 9.45 -6.96
N THR A 205 11.32 9.15 -7.78
CA THR A 205 11.15 9.74 -9.12
C THR A 205 11.03 11.27 -9.05
N VAL A 206 10.25 11.79 -8.11
CA VAL A 206 10.10 13.24 -7.91
C VAL A 206 11.41 13.86 -7.43
N ARG A 207 12.13 13.24 -6.50
CA ARG A 207 13.46 13.71 -6.04
C ARG A 207 14.48 13.75 -7.18
N LEU A 208 14.54 12.70 -8.00
CA LEU A 208 15.43 12.64 -9.14
C LEU A 208 15.14 13.74 -10.17
N ARG A 209 13.86 14.08 -10.33
CA ARG A 209 13.43 15.18 -11.20
C ARG A 209 13.84 16.55 -10.64
N GLU A 210 13.68 16.79 -9.34
CA GLU A 210 14.01 18.05 -8.71
C GLU A 210 15.53 18.28 -8.61
N ALA A 211 16.26 17.23 -8.26
CA ALA A 211 17.71 17.31 -8.17
C ALA A 211 18.38 17.60 -9.53
N SER A 212 17.74 17.27 -10.66
CA SER A 212 18.24 17.62 -11.98
C SER A 212 18.19 19.12 -12.30
N GLU A 213 17.38 19.89 -11.57
CA GLU A 213 17.30 21.36 -11.67
C GLU A 213 18.43 22.05 -10.90
N TYR A 214 19.09 21.38 -9.95
CA TYR A 214 20.21 21.89 -9.15
C TYR A 214 21.41 20.95 -9.31
N GLU A 215 22.49 21.38 -9.91
CA GLU A 215 23.69 20.61 -10.35
C GLU A 215 24.37 19.67 -9.33
N ALA A 216 23.83 19.46 -8.15
CA ALA A 216 24.41 18.63 -7.08
C ALA A 216 23.68 17.28 -6.93
N PHE A 217 24.06 16.28 -7.73
CA PHE A 217 23.56 14.91 -7.57
C PHE A 217 24.45 14.06 -6.66
N PRO A 218 23.95 13.55 -5.55
CA PRO A 218 24.48 12.29 -5.04
C PRO A 218 24.03 11.17 -6.00
N LYS A 219 25.00 10.45 -6.59
CA LYS A 219 24.73 9.29 -7.46
C LYS A 219 23.73 8.38 -6.75
N PRO A 220 22.60 8.01 -7.37
CA PRO A 220 21.65 7.12 -6.74
C PRO A 220 22.35 5.80 -6.42
N VAL A 221 22.35 5.44 -5.15
CA VAL A 221 22.88 4.13 -4.73
C VAL A 221 21.92 3.07 -5.29
N VAL A 222 22.42 2.12 -6.04
CA VAL A 222 21.62 1.05 -6.69
C VAL A 222 20.64 0.39 -5.71
N SER A 223 21.05 0.22 -4.45
CA SER A 223 20.18 -0.31 -3.38
C SER A 223 18.93 0.55 -3.11
N SER A 224 19.00 1.87 -3.31
CA SER A 224 17.83 2.74 -3.13
C SER A 224 16.80 2.57 -4.26
N LEU A 225 17.24 2.16 -5.43
CA LEU A 225 16.37 1.89 -6.59
C LEU A 225 15.72 0.50 -6.50
N LEU A 226 16.45 -0.49 -5.98
CA LEU A 226 15.97 -1.87 -5.89
C LEU A 226 14.94 -2.10 -4.79
N ARG A 227 15.05 -1.40 -3.66
CA ARG A 227 14.15 -1.59 -2.51
C ARG A 227 12.66 -1.51 -2.85
N PRO A 228 12.14 -0.45 -3.49
CA PRO A 228 10.71 -0.38 -3.81
C PRO A 228 10.28 -1.44 -4.82
N VAL A 229 11.14 -1.81 -5.79
CA VAL A 229 10.83 -2.88 -6.74
C VAL A 229 10.77 -4.23 -6.03
N ALA A 230 11.71 -4.53 -5.13
CA ALA A 230 11.70 -5.77 -4.35
C ALA A 230 10.48 -5.86 -3.41
N LEU A 231 10.11 -4.75 -2.76
CA LEU A 231 8.91 -4.70 -1.93
C LEU A 231 7.64 -4.89 -2.75
N GLY A 232 7.58 -4.28 -3.94
CA GLY A 232 6.50 -4.48 -4.89
C GLY A 232 6.41 -5.93 -5.39
N ALA A 233 7.55 -6.55 -5.71
CA ALA A 233 7.62 -7.96 -6.09
C ALA A 233 7.09 -8.87 -4.99
N LEU A 234 7.49 -8.64 -3.73
CA LEU A 234 6.97 -9.38 -2.58
C LEU A 234 5.45 -9.24 -2.46
N GLY A 235 4.92 -8.01 -2.59
CA GLY A 235 3.48 -7.77 -2.55
C GLY A 235 2.71 -8.47 -3.67
N LEU A 236 3.17 -8.33 -4.92
CA LEU A 236 2.52 -8.94 -6.09
C LEU A 236 2.56 -10.48 -6.03
N THR A 237 3.72 -11.06 -5.71
CA THR A 237 3.85 -12.51 -5.57
C THR A 237 3.01 -13.03 -4.41
N GLY A 238 2.96 -12.29 -3.30
CA GLY A 238 2.12 -12.61 -2.16
C GLY A 238 0.64 -12.63 -2.52
N LEU A 239 0.13 -11.62 -3.23
CA LEU A 239 -1.27 -11.59 -3.70
C LEU A 239 -1.58 -12.75 -4.64
N LEU A 240 -0.69 -13.08 -5.60
CA LEU A 240 -0.88 -14.22 -6.50
C LEU A 240 -1.01 -15.53 -5.73
N LEU A 241 -0.09 -15.80 -4.81
CA LEU A 241 -0.08 -17.04 -4.02
C LEU A 241 -1.18 -17.07 -2.94
N SER A 242 -1.74 -15.92 -2.58
CA SER A 242 -2.90 -15.81 -1.69
C SER A 242 -4.25 -15.81 -2.44
N GLY A 243 -4.24 -16.08 -3.76
CA GLY A 243 -5.45 -16.25 -4.56
C GLY A 243 -6.10 -14.93 -5.00
N GLN A 244 -5.31 -13.86 -5.13
CA GLN A 244 -5.78 -12.55 -5.63
C GLN A 244 -5.10 -12.16 -6.97
N PRO A 245 -5.24 -12.99 -8.03
CA PRO A 245 -4.53 -12.78 -9.30
C PRO A 245 -4.99 -11.50 -10.03
N PHE A 246 -6.28 -11.17 -9.97
CA PHE A 246 -6.82 -9.95 -10.55
C PHE A 246 -6.23 -8.70 -9.91
N MET A 247 -6.19 -8.63 -8.58
CA MET A 247 -5.59 -7.52 -7.85
C MET A 247 -4.08 -7.41 -8.13
N ALA A 248 -3.37 -8.53 -8.19
CA ALA A 248 -1.95 -8.53 -8.51
C ALA A 248 -1.68 -7.96 -9.91
N LEU A 249 -2.46 -8.35 -10.93
CA LEU A 249 -2.32 -7.83 -12.29
C LEU A 249 -2.65 -6.33 -12.37
N THR A 250 -3.76 -5.91 -11.79
CA THR A 250 -4.22 -4.51 -11.84
C THR A 250 -3.25 -3.57 -11.11
N PHE A 251 -2.71 -3.97 -9.95
CA PHE A 251 -1.67 -3.19 -9.27
C PHE A 251 -0.35 -3.16 -10.02
N ALA A 252 0.05 -4.25 -10.65
CA ALA A 252 1.25 -4.31 -11.47
C ALA A 252 1.13 -3.35 -12.68
N LEU A 253 -0.01 -3.35 -13.36
CA LEU A 253 -0.31 -2.41 -14.44
C LEU A 253 -0.31 -0.96 -13.95
N LEU A 254 -0.98 -0.68 -12.81
CA LEU A 254 -1.00 0.65 -12.22
C LEU A 254 0.42 1.16 -11.95
N ALA A 255 1.28 0.33 -11.36
CA ALA A 255 2.65 0.68 -11.05
C ALA A 255 3.47 0.99 -12.31
N THR A 256 3.33 0.17 -13.35
CA THR A 256 4.03 0.35 -14.61
C THR A 256 3.60 1.64 -15.31
N LEU A 257 2.30 1.91 -15.36
CA LEU A 257 1.75 3.10 -16.03
C LEU A 257 2.00 4.39 -15.25
N SER A 258 2.05 4.34 -13.92
CA SER A 258 2.26 5.53 -13.08
C SER A 258 3.65 6.14 -13.27
N THR A 259 4.69 5.34 -13.48
CA THR A 259 6.08 5.82 -13.61
C THR A 259 6.27 6.79 -14.78
N PRO A 260 5.88 6.49 -16.04
CA PRO A 260 6.02 7.43 -17.14
C PRO A 260 5.09 8.64 -17.03
N LEU A 261 3.88 8.48 -16.45
CA LEU A 261 2.93 9.59 -16.27
C LEU A 261 3.45 10.67 -15.32
N LEU A 262 4.19 10.29 -14.29
CA LEU A 262 4.81 11.23 -13.35
C LEU A 262 5.88 12.13 -14.01
N VAL A 263 6.40 11.73 -15.16
CA VAL A 263 7.60 12.34 -15.77
C VAL A 263 7.32 12.98 -17.11
N SER A 264 6.26 12.58 -17.84
CA SER A 264 6.02 12.88 -19.26
C SER A 264 6.11 14.36 -19.64
N ARG A 265 5.69 15.29 -18.78
CA ARG A 265 5.64 16.72 -19.09
C ARG A 265 6.98 17.47 -19.03
N ARG A 266 8.02 16.88 -18.44
CA ARG A 266 9.33 17.52 -18.25
C ARG A 266 10.53 16.60 -18.54
N TRP A 267 10.31 15.60 -19.40
CA TRP A 267 11.34 14.59 -19.71
C TRP A 267 12.65 15.19 -20.18
N HIS A 268 12.59 16.23 -21.03
CA HIS A 268 13.78 16.87 -21.57
C HIS A 268 14.58 17.70 -20.55
N ALA A 269 13.94 18.13 -19.47
CA ALA A 269 14.60 18.89 -18.39
C ALA A 269 15.32 18.01 -17.37
N ILE A 270 15.19 16.67 -17.46
CA ILE A 270 15.80 15.75 -16.50
C ILE A 270 17.20 15.37 -16.96
N SER A 271 18.16 15.33 -16.02
CA SER A 271 19.53 14.91 -16.30
C SER A 271 19.59 13.48 -16.86
N THR A 272 20.69 13.15 -17.57
CA THR A 272 20.88 11.82 -18.17
C THR A 272 20.80 10.70 -17.13
N ASP A 273 21.41 10.90 -15.95
CA ASP A 273 21.40 9.91 -14.86
C ASP A 273 20.02 9.82 -14.19
N GLY A 274 19.31 10.92 -14.04
CA GLY A 274 17.92 10.93 -13.58
C GLY A 274 17.00 10.16 -14.52
N ARG A 275 17.15 10.36 -15.85
CA ARG A 275 16.38 9.59 -16.86
C ARG A 275 16.68 8.10 -16.79
N ARG A 276 17.96 7.71 -16.68
CA ARG A 276 18.37 6.30 -16.51
C ARG A 276 17.73 5.68 -15.27
N ALA A 277 17.77 6.37 -14.12
CA ALA A 277 17.16 5.88 -12.88
C ALA A 277 15.64 5.69 -13.01
N ILE A 278 14.93 6.64 -13.62
CA ILE A 278 13.48 6.55 -13.85
C ILE A 278 13.15 5.39 -14.80
N MET A 279 13.93 5.22 -15.87
CA MET A 279 13.78 4.08 -16.77
C MET A 279 14.02 2.76 -16.04
N THR A 280 14.98 2.68 -15.11
CA THR A 280 15.21 1.48 -14.29
C THR A 280 13.99 1.13 -13.44
N PHE A 281 13.33 2.11 -12.82
CA PHE A 281 12.07 1.87 -12.11
C PHE A 281 10.96 1.38 -13.04
N GLY A 282 10.77 2.07 -14.18
CA GLY A 282 9.77 1.66 -15.17
C GLY A 282 10.02 0.24 -15.69
N MET A 283 11.27 -0.10 -16.00
CA MET A 283 11.64 -1.47 -16.39
C MET A 283 11.40 -2.48 -15.26
N GLY A 284 11.76 -2.15 -14.01
CA GLY A 284 11.50 -3.03 -12.88
C GLY A 284 10.01 -3.37 -12.74
N TRP A 285 9.14 -2.38 -12.80
CA TRP A 285 7.70 -2.60 -12.76
C TRP A 285 7.17 -3.32 -14.00
N ALA A 286 7.69 -3.02 -15.20
CA ALA A 286 7.33 -3.73 -16.42
C ALA A 286 7.71 -5.22 -16.36
N VAL A 287 8.91 -5.54 -15.85
CA VAL A 287 9.34 -6.94 -15.62
C VAL A 287 8.40 -7.64 -14.63
N LEU A 288 8.04 -6.99 -13.52
CA LEU A 288 7.08 -7.55 -12.55
C LEU A 288 5.71 -7.77 -13.18
N THR A 289 5.20 -6.82 -13.98
CA THR A 289 3.92 -6.96 -14.68
C THR A 289 3.95 -8.13 -15.66
N THR A 290 5.05 -8.26 -16.43
CA THR A 290 5.24 -9.38 -17.35
C THR A 290 5.32 -10.71 -16.60
N ALA A 291 6.02 -10.77 -15.46
CA ALA A 291 6.10 -11.97 -14.63
C ALA A 291 4.72 -12.35 -14.06
N VAL A 292 3.93 -11.39 -13.60
CA VAL A 292 2.53 -11.63 -13.16
C VAL A 292 1.69 -12.16 -14.32
N ALA A 293 1.72 -11.51 -15.48
CA ALA A 293 0.95 -11.94 -16.65
C ALA A 293 1.36 -13.35 -17.12
N LEU A 294 2.67 -13.63 -17.11
CA LEU A 294 3.18 -14.96 -17.46
C LEU A 294 2.73 -16.02 -16.44
N ALA A 295 2.75 -15.71 -15.14
CA ALA A 295 2.26 -16.62 -14.11
C ALA A 295 0.76 -16.92 -14.30
N LEU A 296 -0.05 -15.91 -14.57
CA LEU A 296 -1.48 -16.08 -14.88
C LEU A 296 -1.71 -17.00 -16.07
N TRP A 297 -0.90 -16.82 -17.12
CA TRP A 297 -1.01 -17.64 -18.34
C TRP A 297 -0.52 -19.07 -18.12
N VAL A 298 0.66 -19.28 -17.52
CA VAL A 298 1.26 -20.60 -17.30
C VAL A 298 0.45 -21.45 -16.34
N PHE A 299 -0.05 -20.86 -15.25
CA PHE A 299 -0.82 -21.57 -14.22
C PHE A 299 -2.32 -21.54 -14.49
N ASN A 300 -2.76 -20.95 -15.61
CA ASN A 300 -4.16 -20.80 -16.00
C ASN A 300 -5.04 -20.23 -14.87
N LEU A 301 -4.50 -19.26 -14.14
CA LEU A 301 -5.19 -18.65 -13.01
C LEU A 301 -6.37 -17.79 -13.51
N PRO A 302 -7.55 -17.91 -12.91
CA PRO A 302 -8.70 -17.10 -13.33
C PRO A 302 -8.46 -15.62 -13.03
N VAL A 303 -8.56 -14.78 -14.06
CA VAL A 303 -8.49 -13.30 -13.96
C VAL A 303 -9.90 -12.72 -13.77
N SER A 304 -10.88 -13.55 -13.43
CA SER A 304 -12.24 -13.09 -13.14
C SER A 304 -12.31 -12.45 -11.76
N TYR A 305 -12.95 -11.29 -11.68
CA TYR A 305 -13.39 -10.75 -10.40
C TYR A 305 -14.29 -11.79 -9.74
N PRO A 306 -14.14 -12.10 -8.46
CA PRO A 306 -15.07 -13.00 -7.79
C PRO A 306 -16.47 -12.37 -7.88
N THR A 307 -17.25 -12.86 -8.83
CA THR A 307 -18.64 -12.41 -9.04
C THR A 307 -19.56 -12.88 -7.91
N GLU A 308 -19.03 -13.71 -7.02
CA GLU A 308 -19.74 -14.33 -5.91
C GLU A 308 -19.74 -13.52 -4.60
N LEU A 309 -19.69 -12.20 -4.69
CA LEU A 309 -20.11 -11.38 -3.54
C LEU A 309 -21.60 -11.54 -3.20
N GLY A 310 -22.30 -12.51 -3.81
CA GLY A 310 -23.70 -12.86 -3.52
C GLY A 310 -24.67 -11.67 -3.63
N LEU A 311 -24.25 -10.63 -4.34
CA LEU A 311 -25.00 -9.39 -4.47
C LEU A 311 -25.95 -9.54 -5.64
N ALA A 312 -27.21 -9.85 -5.34
CA ALA A 312 -28.26 -9.75 -6.36
C ALA A 312 -28.14 -8.39 -7.09
N PRO A 313 -28.22 -8.35 -8.43
CA PRO A 313 -27.85 -7.20 -9.25
C PRO A 313 -28.54 -5.88 -8.88
N ARG A 314 -29.67 -5.90 -8.18
CA ARG A 314 -30.47 -4.71 -7.84
C ARG A 314 -30.24 -4.12 -6.45
N LEU A 315 -29.66 -4.88 -5.51
CA LEU A 315 -29.29 -4.38 -4.18
C LEU A 315 -27.76 -4.30 -3.97
N GLY A 316 -26.98 -4.72 -4.97
CA GLY A 316 -25.54 -4.93 -4.86
C GLY A 316 -24.76 -3.69 -4.48
N TRP A 317 -24.97 -2.56 -5.20
CA TRP A 317 -24.22 -1.32 -4.97
C TRP A 317 -24.46 -0.73 -3.58
N TYR A 318 -25.69 -0.79 -3.04
CA TYR A 318 -26.02 -0.27 -1.72
C TYR A 318 -25.37 -1.10 -0.61
N ARG A 319 -25.40 -2.41 -0.73
CA ARG A 319 -24.72 -3.32 0.19
C ARG A 319 -23.21 -3.12 0.16
N TRP A 320 -22.64 -3.05 -1.04
CA TRP A 320 -21.23 -2.77 -1.23
C TRP A 320 -20.84 -1.42 -0.60
N LEU A 321 -21.58 -0.35 -0.88
CA LEU A 321 -21.34 0.98 -0.29
C LEU A 321 -21.42 0.94 1.24
N LYS A 322 -22.43 0.26 1.78
CA LYS A 322 -22.58 0.09 3.23
C LYS A 322 -21.40 -0.65 3.84
N LEU A 323 -20.92 -1.73 3.20
CA LEU A 323 -19.75 -2.47 3.66
C LEU A 323 -18.49 -1.61 3.62
N VAL A 324 -18.22 -0.93 2.51
CA VAL A 324 -17.06 -0.04 2.37
C VAL A 324 -17.08 1.08 3.43
N LEU A 325 -18.24 1.71 3.65
CA LEU A 325 -18.40 2.74 4.68
C LEU A 325 -18.15 2.18 6.08
N TRP A 326 -18.65 0.98 6.37
CA TRP A 326 -18.47 0.34 7.66
C TRP A 326 -17.01 -0.11 7.88
N PHE A 327 -16.42 -0.80 6.90
CA PHE A 327 -15.03 -1.26 6.98
C PHE A 327 -14.03 -0.11 7.09
N ALA A 328 -14.24 0.96 6.33
CA ALA A 328 -13.35 2.11 6.32
C ALA A 328 -13.68 3.18 7.39
N TRP A 329 -14.67 2.94 8.25
CA TRP A 329 -14.97 3.85 9.35
C TRP A 329 -13.87 3.79 10.43
N PRO A 330 -13.33 4.91 10.97
CA PRO A 330 -13.70 6.32 10.71
C PRO A 330 -12.87 7.01 9.61
N ALA A 331 -12.05 6.30 8.84
CA ALA A 331 -11.18 6.86 7.82
C ALA A 331 -11.97 7.52 6.66
N MET A 332 -13.13 6.95 6.28
CA MET A 332 -13.92 7.41 5.13
C MET A 332 -14.32 8.90 5.19
N PRO A 333 -14.96 9.41 6.25
CA PRO A 333 -15.31 10.82 6.32
C PRO A 333 -14.08 11.74 6.30
N LEU A 334 -12.97 11.34 6.91
CA LEU A 334 -11.70 12.06 6.87
C LEU A 334 -11.11 12.09 5.46
N ALA A 335 -11.15 10.96 4.74
CA ALA A 335 -10.70 10.87 3.36
C ALA A 335 -11.53 11.77 2.43
N LEU A 336 -12.85 11.74 2.54
CA LEU A 336 -13.76 12.62 1.76
C LEU A 336 -13.49 14.09 2.04
N TRP A 337 -13.32 14.47 3.31
CA TRP A 337 -12.96 15.83 3.69
C TRP A 337 -11.59 16.24 3.12
N ALA A 338 -10.60 15.39 3.22
CA ALA A 338 -9.27 15.64 2.65
C ALA A 338 -9.36 15.81 1.13
N LEU A 339 -10.07 14.95 0.42
CA LEU A 339 -10.27 15.05 -1.03
C LEU A 339 -10.96 16.37 -1.41
N TRP A 340 -11.93 16.83 -0.64
CA TRP A 340 -12.57 18.11 -0.86
C TRP A 340 -11.62 19.29 -0.64
N GLN A 341 -10.80 19.27 0.41
CA GLN A 341 -9.79 20.29 0.67
C GLN A 341 -8.74 20.35 -0.45
N TRP A 342 -8.31 19.18 -0.93
CA TRP A 342 -7.28 19.07 -1.98
C TRP A 342 -7.85 19.03 -3.41
N ARG A 343 -9.13 19.37 -3.63
CA ARG A 343 -9.80 19.24 -4.94
C ARG A 343 -9.11 19.97 -6.10
N ARG A 344 -8.38 21.05 -5.82
CA ARG A 344 -7.60 21.80 -6.82
C ARG A 344 -6.26 21.13 -7.17
N GLN A 345 -5.88 20.10 -6.45
CA GLN A 345 -4.58 19.43 -6.57
C GLN A 345 -4.70 17.91 -6.84
N TRP A 346 -5.87 17.44 -7.30
CA TRP A 346 -6.08 16.01 -7.55
C TRP A 346 -5.08 15.38 -8.51
N LEU A 347 -4.48 16.17 -9.42
CA LEU A 347 -3.44 15.71 -10.36
C LEU A 347 -2.02 15.72 -9.76
N THR A 348 -1.87 16.01 -8.48
CA THR A 348 -0.57 15.91 -7.81
C THR A 348 -0.30 14.49 -7.33
N ALA A 349 0.95 14.05 -7.41
CA ALA A 349 1.33 12.65 -7.15
C ALA A 349 0.88 12.13 -5.77
N HIS A 350 0.93 12.96 -4.72
CA HIS A 350 0.54 12.58 -3.38
C HIS A 350 -0.98 12.34 -3.20
N ILE A 351 -1.80 12.83 -4.13
CA ILE A 351 -3.24 12.57 -4.18
C ILE A 351 -3.56 11.51 -5.24
N THR A 352 -2.96 11.62 -6.44
CA THR A 352 -3.25 10.70 -7.55
C THR A 352 -2.88 9.26 -7.22
N VAL A 353 -1.73 9.02 -6.53
CA VAL A 353 -1.29 7.66 -6.21
C VAL A 353 -2.27 6.95 -5.27
N PRO A 354 -2.68 7.51 -4.11
CA PRO A 354 -3.69 6.88 -3.28
C PRO A 354 -5.05 6.70 -3.97
N LEU A 355 -5.51 7.70 -4.75
CA LEU A 355 -6.78 7.61 -5.45
C LEU A 355 -6.78 6.51 -6.51
N SER A 356 -5.72 6.42 -7.32
CA SER A 356 -5.60 5.36 -8.32
C SER A 356 -5.47 3.99 -7.65
N PHE A 357 -4.82 3.91 -6.51
CA PHE A 357 -4.71 2.69 -5.72
C PHE A 357 -6.08 2.22 -5.21
N ILE A 358 -6.87 3.12 -4.62
CA ILE A 358 -8.24 2.82 -4.16
C ILE A 358 -9.16 2.43 -5.33
N ALA A 359 -9.00 3.05 -6.50
CA ALA A 359 -9.80 2.73 -7.68
C ALA A 359 -9.54 1.33 -8.25
N VAL A 360 -8.39 0.74 -7.92
CA VAL A 360 -7.96 -0.61 -8.35
C VAL A 360 -8.29 -1.66 -7.28
N ALA A 361 -8.18 -1.30 -6.00
CA ALA A 361 -8.48 -2.17 -4.86
C ALA A 361 -9.99 -2.41 -4.71
#